data_73eea534048eaa6a88e0c4e2afa8b36a
#
_entry.id   73eea534048eaa6a88e0c4e2afa8b36a
#
_cell.length_a   1.000
_cell.length_b   1.000
_cell.length_c   1.000
_cell.angle_alpha   90.00
_cell.angle_beta   90.00
_cell.angle_gamma   90.00
#
_symmetry.space_group_name_H-M   'P 1'
#
loop_
_entity.id
_entity.type
_entity.pdbx_description
1 polymer ?
#
loop_
_entity_poly.entity_id
_entity_poly.type
_entity_poly.pdbx_seq_one_letter_code
_entity_poly.pdbx_strand_id
1 'polypeptide(L)'
;TTTGTTTGSSNQADTFDRGSILENFSENIIIPRYNNFKSSMDNLKSSIDTFVNAPNSENYDALQDNWIDAYKKWQYVEVFNISKAEEIMYGLKMNTYPVGKERIDNNIDEGKTDLTKPNDWAAQGFPGLDYMLHGIAQTKDEVVELYNSNAKYGNYLLTLASTMNENTIQVVDDWTTYKDTFNSSFDNTATSAFNMMVNDFVFYFEKGLRTNKIGIPAGRFSNNPLPDRIEAYYYSKNSFGNLSKILALEARKGFEELFLGQDS
;
A
#
# COMPACT_ATOMS: atom_id res chain seq x y z
N THR A 1 9.07 -12.93 -65.09
CA THR A 1 8.13 -13.54 -64.14
C THR A 1 8.90 -14.03 -62.92
N THR A 2 8.94 -13.21 -61.88
CA THR A 2 9.57 -13.57 -60.63
C THR A 2 8.44 -13.92 -59.63
N THR A 3 8.32 -15.19 -59.31
CA THR A 3 7.39 -15.71 -58.33
C THR A 3 7.93 -15.42 -56.94
N GLY A 4 7.34 -14.47 -56.24
CA GLY A 4 7.62 -14.20 -54.83
C GLY A 4 6.99 -15.27 -53.95
N THR A 5 7.84 -16.07 -53.32
CA THR A 5 7.42 -17.02 -52.28
C THR A 5 7.12 -16.27 -51.02
N THR A 6 5.85 -16.08 -50.67
CA THR A 6 5.42 -15.62 -49.36
C THR A 6 5.68 -16.76 -48.36
N THR A 7 6.72 -16.64 -47.59
CA THR A 7 6.90 -17.47 -46.39
C THR A 7 5.81 -17.12 -45.40
N GLY A 8 4.79 -17.95 -45.32
CA GLY A 8 3.79 -17.91 -44.28
C GLY A 8 4.48 -18.11 -42.92
N SER A 9 4.44 -17.11 -42.09
CA SER A 9 4.77 -17.26 -40.67
C SER A 9 3.78 -18.28 -40.10
N SER A 10 4.27 -19.47 -39.80
CA SER A 10 3.51 -20.44 -39.01
C SER A 10 3.31 -19.85 -37.63
N ASN A 11 2.10 -19.34 -37.34
CA ASN A 11 1.68 -19.12 -35.99
C ASN A 11 1.67 -20.47 -35.26
N GLN A 12 2.81 -20.83 -34.67
CA GLN A 12 2.85 -21.92 -33.72
C GLN A 12 1.97 -21.48 -32.55
N ALA A 13 0.89 -22.25 -32.29
CA ALA A 13 0.00 -21.94 -31.16
C ALA A 13 0.85 -21.86 -29.90
N ASP A 14 0.75 -20.73 -29.19
CA ASP A 14 1.40 -20.52 -27.91
C ASP A 14 0.82 -21.56 -26.92
N THR A 15 1.68 -22.45 -26.42
CA THR A 15 1.32 -23.52 -25.48
C THR A 15 1.54 -23.14 -24.03
N PHE A 16 1.88 -21.88 -23.75
CA PHE A 16 2.12 -21.41 -22.40
C PHE A 16 0.80 -21.32 -21.62
N ASP A 17 0.73 -22.02 -20.50
CA ASP A 17 -0.47 -22.14 -19.67
C ASP A 17 -0.66 -20.92 -18.74
N ARG A 18 -1.19 -19.84 -19.31
CA ARG A 18 -1.51 -18.61 -18.58
C ARG A 18 -2.66 -18.80 -17.61
N GLY A 19 -3.60 -19.67 -17.92
CA GLY A 19 -4.78 -19.92 -17.10
C GLY A 19 -4.41 -20.46 -15.74
N SER A 20 -3.61 -21.53 -15.69
CA SER A 20 -3.14 -22.11 -14.42
C SER A 20 -2.31 -21.12 -13.60
N ILE A 21 -1.56 -20.22 -14.23
CA ILE A 21 -0.82 -19.20 -13.54
C ILE A 21 -1.77 -18.18 -12.89
N LEU A 22 -2.77 -17.66 -13.64
CA LEU A 22 -3.74 -16.72 -13.10
C LEU A 22 -4.54 -17.33 -11.95
N GLU A 23 -4.96 -18.58 -12.06
CA GLU A 23 -5.64 -19.32 -11.00
C GLU A 23 -4.76 -19.42 -9.74
N ASN A 24 -3.50 -19.82 -9.90
CA ASN A 24 -2.54 -19.86 -8.77
C ASN A 24 -2.37 -18.47 -8.11
N PHE A 25 -2.21 -17.41 -8.91
CA PHE A 25 -2.05 -16.07 -8.38
C PHE A 25 -3.29 -15.60 -7.62
N SER A 26 -4.48 -15.77 -8.18
CA SER A 26 -5.72 -15.31 -7.54
C SER A 26 -6.05 -16.09 -6.27
N GLU A 27 -5.97 -17.43 -6.32
CA GLU A 27 -6.43 -18.32 -5.23
C GLU A 27 -5.41 -18.44 -4.11
N ASN A 28 -4.12 -18.54 -4.45
CA ASN A 28 -3.09 -18.89 -3.48
C ASN A 28 -2.22 -17.70 -3.04
N ILE A 29 -2.31 -16.55 -3.74
CA ILE A 29 -1.46 -15.40 -3.42
C ILE A 29 -2.30 -14.14 -3.18
N ILE A 30 -3.02 -13.63 -4.19
CA ILE A 30 -3.66 -12.31 -4.12
C ILE A 30 -4.74 -12.28 -3.05
N ILE A 31 -5.71 -13.19 -3.13
CA ILE A 31 -6.85 -13.23 -2.19
C ILE A 31 -6.38 -13.53 -0.75
N PRO A 32 -5.51 -14.52 -0.50
CA PRO A 32 -4.96 -14.73 0.84
C PRO A 32 -4.23 -13.51 1.42
N ARG A 33 -3.40 -12.85 0.62
CA ARG A 33 -2.67 -11.65 1.05
C ARG A 33 -3.60 -10.49 1.39
N TYR A 34 -4.61 -10.23 0.55
CA TYR A 34 -5.61 -9.21 0.84
C TYR A 34 -6.44 -9.53 2.10
N ASN A 35 -6.81 -10.80 2.31
CA ASN A 35 -7.54 -11.21 3.52
C ASN A 35 -6.68 -11.03 4.79
N ASN A 36 -5.40 -11.38 4.71
CA ASN A 36 -4.44 -11.18 5.80
C ASN A 36 -4.23 -9.69 6.09
N PHE A 37 -4.08 -8.88 5.04
CA PHE A 37 -3.95 -7.43 5.15
C PHE A 37 -5.23 -6.81 5.74
N LYS A 38 -6.42 -7.20 5.26
CA LYS A 38 -7.71 -6.71 5.81
C LYS A 38 -7.82 -6.99 7.30
N SER A 39 -7.44 -8.19 7.74
CA SER A 39 -7.46 -8.54 9.17
C SER A 39 -6.56 -7.61 9.99
N SER A 40 -5.39 -7.23 9.48
CA SER A 40 -4.52 -6.26 10.16
C SER A 40 -5.07 -4.84 10.14
N MET A 41 -5.78 -4.45 9.08
CA MET A 41 -6.48 -3.15 9.02
C MET A 41 -7.65 -3.09 10.02
N ASP A 42 -8.38 -4.17 10.21
CA ASP A 42 -9.44 -4.25 11.22
C ASP A 42 -8.86 -4.12 12.65
N ASN A 43 -7.72 -4.77 12.92
CA ASN A 43 -6.99 -4.64 14.20
C ASN A 43 -6.47 -3.22 14.41
N LEU A 44 -5.87 -2.62 13.36
CA LEU A 44 -5.38 -1.24 13.41
C LEU A 44 -6.53 -0.26 13.71
N LYS A 45 -7.65 -0.39 13.00
CA LYS A 45 -8.83 0.44 13.25
C LYS A 45 -9.34 0.28 14.69
N SER A 46 -9.44 -0.94 15.20
CA SER A 46 -9.86 -1.21 16.58
C SER A 46 -8.92 -0.59 17.62
N SER A 47 -7.59 -0.64 17.38
CA SER A 47 -6.63 -0.02 18.29
C SER A 47 -6.66 1.51 18.22
N ILE A 48 -6.95 2.11 17.06
CA ILE A 48 -7.21 3.54 16.93
C ILE A 48 -8.46 3.94 17.72
N ASP A 49 -9.57 3.22 17.56
CA ASP A 49 -10.81 3.44 18.31
C ASP A 49 -10.54 3.37 19.84
N THR A 50 -9.77 2.39 20.29
CA THR A 50 -9.39 2.21 21.69
C THR A 50 -8.54 3.38 22.20
N PHE A 51 -7.50 3.76 21.44
CA PHE A 51 -6.60 4.86 21.83
C PHE A 51 -7.32 6.21 21.87
N VAL A 52 -8.17 6.51 20.88
CA VAL A 52 -8.91 7.79 20.85
C VAL A 52 -9.92 7.89 22.00
N ASN A 53 -10.54 6.79 22.39
CA ASN A 53 -11.47 6.77 23.52
C ASN A 53 -10.78 6.84 24.90
N ALA A 54 -9.54 6.38 25.00
CA ALA A 54 -8.75 6.38 26.24
C ALA A 54 -7.26 6.59 25.93
N PRO A 55 -6.85 7.83 25.59
CA PRO A 55 -5.45 8.11 25.27
C PRO A 55 -4.56 7.89 26.50
N ASN A 56 -3.69 6.90 26.40
CA ASN A 56 -2.67 6.58 27.41
C ASN A 56 -1.51 5.84 26.76
N SER A 57 -0.41 5.64 27.49
CA SER A 57 0.81 5.05 26.98
C SER A 57 0.64 3.60 26.51
N GLU A 58 -0.17 2.80 27.19
CA GLU A 58 -0.42 1.39 26.85
C GLU A 58 -1.21 1.27 25.54
N ASN A 59 -2.30 2.03 25.41
CA ASN A 59 -3.10 2.05 24.20
C ASN A 59 -2.33 2.63 22.99
N TYR A 60 -1.44 3.59 23.24
CA TYR A 60 -0.54 4.11 22.21
C TYR A 60 0.43 3.04 21.72
N ASP A 61 1.06 2.27 22.62
CA ASP A 61 1.99 1.19 22.23
C ASP A 61 1.26 0.09 21.43
N ALA A 62 0.07 -0.32 21.87
CA ALA A 62 -0.76 -1.28 21.13
C ALA A 62 -1.16 -0.78 19.74
N LEU A 63 -1.50 0.50 19.62
CA LEU A 63 -1.79 1.14 18.33
C LEU A 63 -0.57 1.18 17.43
N GLN A 64 0.60 1.55 17.96
CA GLN A 64 1.86 1.56 17.21
C GLN A 64 2.22 0.18 16.68
N ASP A 65 2.07 -0.88 17.50
CA ASP A 65 2.35 -2.25 17.09
C ASP A 65 1.41 -2.72 15.97
N ASN A 66 0.11 -2.42 16.06
CA ASN A 66 -0.85 -2.74 15.01
C ASN A 66 -0.61 -1.94 13.72
N TRP A 67 -0.18 -0.67 13.82
CA TRP A 67 0.22 0.13 12.65
C TRP A 67 1.45 -0.48 11.95
N ILE A 68 2.47 -0.90 12.70
CA ILE A 68 3.66 -1.57 12.15
C ILE A 68 3.28 -2.87 11.46
N ASP A 69 2.43 -3.70 12.08
CA ASP A 69 1.97 -4.98 11.50
C ASP A 69 1.21 -4.74 10.19
N ALA A 70 0.24 -3.84 10.20
CA ALA A 70 -0.53 -3.51 9.00
C ALA A 70 0.37 -2.93 7.88
N TYR A 71 1.34 -2.06 8.23
CA TYR A 71 2.25 -1.48 7.24
C TYR A 71 3.20 -2.51 6.61
N LYS A 72 3.64 -3.53 7.38
CA LYS A 72 4.38 -4.67 6.83
C LYS A 72 3.52 -5.49 5.87
N LYS A 73 2.28 -5.78 6.22
CA LYS A 73 1.35 -6.55 5.37
C LYS A 73 0.94 -5.78 4.11
N TRP A 74 0.87 -4.45 4.18
CA TRP A 74 0.71 -3.59 3.01
C TRP A 74 1.76 -3.87 1.93
N GLN A 75 3.01 -4.15 2.31
CA GLN A 75 4.11 -4.41 1.37
C GLN A 75 3.87 -5.63 0.48
N TYR A 76 3.00 -6.55 0.89
CA TYR A 76 2.65 -7.76 0.14
C TYR A 76 1.47 -7.56 -0.82
N VAL A 77 0.69 -6.50 -0.65
CA VAL A 77 -0.48 -6.21 -1.51
C VAL A 77 -0.30 -4.97 -2.38
N GLU A 78 0.65 -4.09 -2.06
CA GLU A 78 0.92 -2.84 -2.78
C GLU A 78 1.18 -3.04 -4.28
N VAL A 79 1.73 -4.20 -4.66
CA VAL A 79 2.02 -4.57 -6.05
C VAL A 79 0.74 -4.78 -6.89
N PHE A 80 -0.39 -5.10 -6.28
CA PHE A 80 -1.62 -5.45 -6.97
C PHE A 80 -2.48 -4.23 -7.28
N ASN A 81 -2.14 -3.51 -8.36
CA ASN A 81 -2.94 -2.38 -8.84
C ASN A 81 -3.98 -2.85 -9.87
N ILE A 82 -4.84 -3.79 -9.47
CA ILE A 82 -5.75 -4.53 -10.34
C ILE A 82 -7.20 -4.21 -9.96
N SER A 83 -8.09 -4.05 -10.97
CA SER A 83 -9.53 -3.85 -10.81
C SER A 83 -9.87 -2.71 -9.86
N LYS A 84 -10.57 -2.97 -8.76
CA LYS A 84 -10.99 -1.95 -7.79
C LYS A 84 -9.81 -1.17 -7.20
N ALA A 85 -8.66 -1.79 -7.00
CA ALA A 85 -7.48 -1.11 -6.48
C ALA A 85 -6.99 0.00 -7.43
N GLU A 86 -7.01 -0.25 -8.75
CA GLU A 86 -6.72 0.77 -9.78
C GLU A 86 -7.82 1.82 -9.85
N GLU A 87 -9.08 1.40 -9.92
CA GLU A 87 -10.25 2.29 -10.03
C GLU A 87 -10.29 3.36 -8.94
N ILE A 88 -10.05 2.97 -7.68
CA ILE A 88 -10.10 3.90 -6.54
C ILE A 88 -8.78 4.58 -6.23
N MET A 89 -7.72 4.36 -7.03
CA MET A 89 -6.37 4.85 -6.77
C MET A 89 -5.83 4.41 -5.39
N TYR A 90 -6.06 3.13 -5.06
CA TYR A 90 -5.85 2.58 -3.72
C TYR A 90 -4.42 2.79 -3.21
N GLY A 91 -3.41 2.47 -4.03
CA GLY A 91 -2.01 2.64 -3.67
C GLY A 91 -1.65 4.08 -3.28
N LEU A 92 -2.18 5.07 -4.03
CA LEU A 92 -1.94 6.49 -3.74
C LEU A 92 -2.61 6.94 -2.44
N LYS A 93 -3.81 6.45 -2.15
CA LYS A 93 -4.53 6.77 -0.90
C LYS A 93 -3.88 6.11 0.31
N MET A 94 -3.30 4.92 0.15
CA MET A 94 -2.73 4.15 1.25
C MET A 94 -1.28 4.53 1.56
N ASN A 95 -0.47 4.93 0.55
CA ASN A 95 0.98 5.02 0.76
C ASN A 95 1.65 6.13 -0.07
N THR A 96 1.11 7.35 -0.05
CA THR A 96 1.78 8.51 -0.66
C THR A 96 2.75 9.15 0.34
N TYR A 97 4.05 9.13 0.03
CA TYR A 97 5.09 9.80 0.80
C TYR A 97 6.03 10.62 -0.09
N PRO A 98 6.62 11.71 0.42
CA PRO A 98 6.52 12.21 1.79
C PRO A 98 5.11 12.69 2.10
N VAL A 99 4.75 12.60 3.39
CA VAL A 99 3.45 13.06 3.88
C VAL A 99 3.30 14.57 3.76
N GLY A 100 2.10 15.01 3.43
CA GLY A 100 1.73 16.44 3.36
C GLY A 100 1.36 17.01 4.73
N LYS A 101 2.37 17.24 5.57
CA LYS A 101 2.20 17.75 6.96
C LYS A 101 1.23 18.93 7.05
N GLU A 102 1.51 20.00 6.30
CA GLU A 102 0.67 21.21 6.32
C GLU A 102 -0.79 20.92 5.93
N ARG A 103 -1.00 19.95 5.04
CA ARG A 103 -2.35 19.55 4.65
C ARG A 103 -3.05 18.82 5.81
N ILE A 104 -2.34 17.95 6.55
CA ILE A 104 -2.89 17.29 7.74
C ILE A 104 -3.25 18.33 8.79
N ASP A 105 -2.35 19.24 9.12
CA ASP A 105 -2.58 20.29 10.11
C ASP A 105 -3.82 21.12 9.76
N ASN A 106 -3.96 21.54 8.50
CA ASN A 106 -5.15 22.26 8.01
C ASN A 106 -6.43 21.41 8.10
N ASN A 107 -6.36 20.14 7.70
CA ASN A 107 -7.51 19.22 7.77
C ASN A 107 -8.00 19.01 9.21
N ILE A 108 -7.07 18.94 10.19
CA ILE A 108 -7.38 18.87 11.62
C ILE A 108 -8.09 20.15 12.07
N ASP A 109 -7.56 21.32 11.70
CA ASP A 109 -8.12 22.61 12.09
C ASP A 109 -9.53 22.83 11.50
N GLU A 110 -9.74 22.44 10.26
CA GLU A 110 -11.02 22.51 9.56
C GLU A 110 -12.01 21.42 10.02
N GLY A 111 -11.57 20.39 10.77
CA GLY A 111 -12.40 19.24 11.15
C GLY A 111 -12.82 18.40 9.95
N LYS A 112 -11.93 18.24 8.97
CA LYS A 112 -12.22 17.57 7.71
C LYS A 112 -12.37 16.07 7.87
N THR A 113 -13.44 15.52 7.27
CA THR A 113 -13.75 14.08 7.28
C THR A 113 -13.77 13.44 5.90
N ASP A 114 -13.80 14.22 4.81
CA ASP A 114 -13.76 13.73 3.43
C ASP A 114 -12.33 13.88 2.86
N LEU A 115 -11.65 12.74 2.65
CA LEU A 115 -10.29 12.65 2.11
C LEU A 115 -10.25 12.06 0.69
N THR A 116 -11.38 12.08 -0.02
CA THR A 116 -11.49 11.45 -1.36
C THR A 116 -10.77 12.23 -2.46
N LYS A 117 -10.52 13.52 -2.26
CA LYS A 117 -9.93 14.39 -3.28
C LYS A 117 -8.43 14.15 -3.47
N PRO A 118 -7.90 14.25 -4.70
CA PRO A 118 -6.47 14.04 -4.97
C PRO A 118 -5.52 14.89 -4.09
N ASN A 119 -5.92 16.11 -3.73
CA ASN A 119 -5.12 16.98 -2.84
C ASN A 119 -4.95 16.43 -1.42
N ASP A 120 -5.76 15.45 -1.02
CA ASP A 120 -5.69 14.83 0.31
C ASP A 120 -4.94 13.50 0.32
N TRP A 121 -4.53 12.98 -0.84
CA TRP A 121 -3.82 11.69 -0.88
C TRP A 121 -2.51 11.69 -0.08
N ALA A 122 -1.77 12.79 -0.09
CA ALA A 122 -0.57 12.94 0.76
C ALA A 122 -0.88 13.24 2.24
N ALA A 123 -2.16 13.38 2.61
CA ALA A 123 -2.58 13.66 3.99
C ALA A 123 -3.29 12.45 4.63
N GLN A 124 -3.18 11.27 4.04
CA GLN A 124 -3.84 10.06 4.52
C GLN A 124 -2.92 8.84 4.40
N GLY A 125 -3.47 7.65 4.66
CA GLY A 125 -2.75 6.39 4.53
C GLY A 125 -1.73 6.16 5.64
N PHE A 126 -0.83 5.20 5.42
CA PHE A 126 0.21 4.86 6.40
C PHE A 126 1.14 6.02 6.73
N PRO A 127 1.58 6.88 5.76
CA PRO A 127 2.39 8.05 6.07
C PRO A 127 1.63 9.11 6.88
N GLY A 128 0.31 9.25 6.65
CA GLY A 128 -0.55 10.11 7.45
C GLY A 128 -0.62 9.65 8.91
N LEU A 129 -0.80 8.33 9.13
CA LEU A 129 -0.75 7.73 10.46
C LEU A 129 0.63 7.88 11.11
N ASP A 130 1.72 7.70 10.36
CA ASP A 130 3.08 7.93 10.85
C ASP A 130 3.25 9.35 11.41
N TYR A 131 2.78 10.36 10.69
CA TYR A 131 2.81 11.73 11.17
C TYR A 131 1.96 11.94 12.43
N MET A 132 0.73 11.42 12.43
CA MET A 132 -0.20 11.55 13.54
C MET A 132 0.27 10.87 14.84
N LEU A 133 1.08 9.81 14.72
CA LEU A 133 1.60 9.07 15.88
C LEU A 133 3.00 9.54 16.30
N HIS A 134 3.85 9.93 15.34
CA HIS A 134 5.28 10.13 15.60
C HIS A 134 5.79 11.51 15.18
N GLY A 135 4.97 12.32 14.49
CA GLY A 135 5.41 13.61 13.90
C GLY A 135 4.74 14.85 14.48
N ILE A 136 3.60 14.72 15.17
CA ILE A 136 2.83 15.86 15.71
C ILE A 136 3.41 16.45 16.99
N ALA A 137 4.21 15.67 17.73
CA ALA A 137 4.93 16.10 18.92
C ALA A 137 6.31 15.42 18.99
N GLN A 138 7.15 15.77 19.96
CA GLN A 138 8.52 15.26 20.04
C GLN A 138 8.63 13.95 20.82
N THR A 139 7.74 13.75 21.79
CA THR A 139 7.75 12.58 22.68
C THR A 139 6.39 11.89 22.67
N LYS A 140 6.38 10.60 23.04
CA LYS A 140 5.14 9.82 23.21
C LYS A 140 4.18 10.46 24.21
N ASP A 141 4.71 10.95 25.33
CA ASP A 141 3.88 11.56 26.38
C ASP A 141 3.20 12.84 25.88
N GLU A 142 3.90 13.67 25.11
CA GLU A 142 3.32 14.84 24.47
C GLU A 142 2.26 14.49 23.43
N VAL A 143 2.44 13.39 22.65
CA VAL A 143 1.43 12.89 21.73
C VAL A 143 0.19 12.48 22.53
N VAL A 144 0.33 11.65 23.56
CA VAL A 144 -0.79 11.21 24.41
C VAL A 144 -1.53 12.39 25.03
N GLU A 145 -0.81 13.38 25.55
CA GLU A 145 -1.40 14.59 26.12
C GLU A 145 -2.17 15.41 25.08
N LEU A 146 -1.65 15.50 23.86
CA LEU A 146 -2.32 16.21 22.77
C LEU A 146 -3.68 15.58 22.43
N TYR A 147 -3.74 14.24 22.37
CA TYR A 147 -4.99 13.51 22.15
C TYR A 147 -5.97 13.65 23.33
N ASN A 148 -5.48 13.75 24.56
CA ASN A 148 -6.31 14.01 25.75
C ASN A 148 -6.88 15.44 25.78
N SER A 149 -6.09 16.41 25.34
CA SER A 149 -6.44 17.84 25.47
C SER A 149 -7.23 18.38 24.28
N ASN A 150 -7.16 17.75 23.09
CA ASN A 150 -7.77 18.28 21.88
C ASN A 150 -8.38 17.17 21.01
N ALA A 151 -9.70 17.04 21.08
CA ALA A 151 -10.47 16.04 20.36
C ALA A 151 -10.32 16.08 18.82
N LYS A 152 -9.86 17.21 18.24
CA LYS A 152 -9.66 17.31 16.78
C LYS A 152 -8.65 16.31 16.26
N TYR A 153 -7.59 16.03 17.02
CA TYR A 153 -6.59 15.03 16.65
C TYR A 153 -7.17 13.62 16.62
N GLY A 154 -7.94 13.26 17.65
CA GLY A 154 -8.66 11.99 17.71
C GLY A 154 -9.65 11.82 16.55
N ASN A 155 -10.43 12.85 16.25
CA ASN A 155 -11.38 12.85 15.14
C ASN A 155 -10.69 12.63 13.79
N TYR A 156 -9.55 13.30 13.57
CA TYR A 156 -8.80 13.10 12.32
C TYR A 156 -8.17 11.70 12.23
N LEU A 157 -7.64 11.17 13.32
CA LEU A 157 -7.11 9.81 13.39
C LEU A 157 -8.20 8.76 13.07
N LEU A 158 -9.40 8.92 13.60
CA LEU A 158 -10.58 8.08 13.28
C LEU A 158 -10.98 8.19 11.80
N THR A 159 -10.90 9.39 11.23
CA THR A 159 -11.16 9.62 9.79
C THR A 159 -10.16 8.84 8.93
N LEU A 160 -8.86 8.91 9.26
CA LEU A 160 -7.82 8.14 8.56
C LEU A 160 -8.11 6.64 8.63
N ALA A 161 -8.37 6.12 9.84
CA ALA A 161 -8.66 4.71 10.06
C ALA A 161 -9.86 4.22 9.25
N SER A 162 -10.97 4.97 9.29
CA SER A 162 -12.20 4.64 8.56
C SER A 162 -11.97 4.65 7.06
N THR A 163 -11.35 5.71 6.53
CA THR A 163 -11.07 5.84 5.09
C THR A 163 -10.17 4.72 4.58
N MET A 164 -9.10 4.37 5.31
CA MET A 164 -8.20 3.29 4.93
C MET A 164 -8.90 1.93 4.97
N ASN A 165 -9.68 1.67 6.02
CA ASN A 165 -10.42 0.41 6.17
C ASN A 165 -11.52 0.25 5.11
N GLU A 166 -12.29 1.29 4.83
CA GLU A 166 -13.32 1.29 3.79
C GLU A 166 -12.75 1.06 2.40
N ASN A 167 -11.64 1.70 2.07
CA ASN A 167 -10.93 1.45 0.80
C ASN A 167 -10.44 0.00 0.72
N THR A 168 -9.92 -0.56 1.81
CA THR A 168 -9.47 -1.96 1.88
C THR A 168 -10.63 -2.93 1.68
N ILE A 169 -11.76 -2.70 2.33
CA ILE A 169 -12.98 -3.51 2.17
C ILE A 169 -13.43 -3.51 0.72
N GLN A 170 -13.49 -2.35 0.05
CA GLN A 170 -13.88 -2.27 -1.36
C GLN A 170 -13.00 -3.14 -2.26
N VAL A 171 -11.68 -3.14 -2.04
CA VAL A 171 -10.75 -3.95 -2.84
C VAL A 171 -10.91 -5.45 -2.54
N VAL A 172 -11.06 -5.83 -1.28
CA VAL A 172 -11.24 -7.24 -0.89
C VAL A 172 -12.56 -7.79 -1.41
N ASP A 173 -13.65 -7.03 -1.27
CA ASP A 173 -14.98 -7.45 -1.72
C ASP A 173 -15.04 -7.59 -3.25
N ASP A 174 -14.34 -6.72 -4.00
CA ASP A 174 -14.24 -6.81 -5.45
C ASP A 174 -13.64 -8.17 -5.88
N TRP A 175 -12.61 -8.66 -5.22
CA TRP A 175 -12.00 -9.95 -5.53
C TRP A 175 -12.93 -11.14 -5.36
N THR A 176 -14.02 -11.04 -4.62
CA THR A 176 -15.03 -12.12 -4.50
C THR A 176 -15.75 -12.40 -5.81
N THR A 177 -15.86 -11.40 -6.69
CA THR A 177 -16.53 -11.48 -7.98
C THR A 177 -15.57 -11.34 -9.18
N TYR A 178 -14.56 -10.49 -9.05
CA TYR A 178 -13.59 -10.23 -10.11
C TYR A 178 -12.68 -11.42 -10.41
N LYS A 179 -12.44 -12.30 -9.45
CA LYS A 179 -11.60 -13.48 -9.58
C LYS A 179 -11.91 -14.31 -10.84
N ASP A 180 -13.18 -14.58 -11.11
CA ASP A 180 -13.58 -15.40 -12.26
C ASP A 180 -13.26 -14.68 -13.58
N THR A 181 -13.46 -13.37 -13.65
CA THR A 181 -13.06 -12.52 -14.77
C THR A 181 -11.55 -12.54 -14.97
N PHE A 182 -10.80 -12.38 -13.90
CA PHE A 182 -9.34 -12.43 -13.90
C PHE A 182 -8.82 -13.77 -14.42
N ASN A 183 -9.30 -14.88 -13.88
CA ASN A 183 -8.87 -16.23 -14.25
C ASN A 183 -9.23 -16.61 -15.69
N SER A 184 -10.33 -16.08 -16.23
CA SER A 184 -10.74 -16.33 -17.61
C SER A 184 -10.02 -15.44 -18.65
N SER A 185 -9.27 -14.43 -18.22
CA SER A 185 -8.60 -13.44 -19.09
C SER A 185 -7.14 -13.81 -19.39
N PHE A 186 -6.94 -15.01 -20.00
CA PHE A 186 -5.61 -15.58 -20.26
C PHE A 186 -5.15 -15.46 -21.73
N ASP A 187 -5.88 -14.73 -22.56
CA ASP A 187 -5.51 -14.46 -23.96
C ASP A 187 -4.16 -13.73 -24.04
N ASN A 188 -3.44 -13.91 -25.14
CA ASN A 188 -2.21 -13.17 -25.41
C ASN A 188 -2.50 -11.80 -26.06
N THR A 189 -3.24 -10.96 -25.35
CA THR A 189 -3.56 -9.59 -25.75
C THR A 189 -3.04 -8.57 -24.74
N ALA A 190 -2.82 -7.34 -25.15
CA ALA A 190 -2.30 -6.28 -24.28
C ALA A 190 -3.23 -5.98 -23.08
N THR A 191 -4.52 -6.29 -23.20
CA THR A 191 -5.55 -6.02 -22.18
C THR A 191 -5.94 -7.27 -21.39
N SER A 192 -5.31 -8.42 -21.62
CA SER A 192 -5.54 -9.62 -20.83
C SER A 192 -5.00 -9.46 -19.42
N ALA A 193 -5.66 -10.08 -18.43
CA ALA A 193 -5.25 -10.03 -17.04
C ALA A 193 -3.80 -10.50 -16.84
N PHE A 194 -3.38 -11.54 -17.58
CA PHE A 194 -2.00 -12.03 -17.51
C PHE A 194 -0.98 -10.95 -17.93
N ASN A 195 -1.17 -10.31 -19.08
CA ASN A 195 -0.24 -9.32 -19.59
C ASN A 195 -0.28 -8.03 -18.74
N MET A 196 -1.45 -7.61 -18.26
CA MET A 196 -1.59 -6.48 -17.34
C MET A 196 -0.87 -6.76 -16.02
N MET A 197 -1.06 -7.94 -15.43
CA MET A 197 -0.37 -8.36 -14.20
C MET A 197 1.15 -8.37 -14.38
N VAL A 198 1.67 -8.88 -15.49
CA VAL A 198 3.12 -8.86 -15.78
C VAL A 198 3.64 -7.42 -15.92
N ASN A 199 2.89 -6.54 -16.56
CA ASN A 199 3.27 -5.12 -16.67
C ASN A 199 3.29 -4.43 -15.31
N ASP A 200 2.27 -4.65 -14.47
CA ASP A 200 2.22 -4.09 -13.11
C ASP A 200 3.36 -4.63 -12.24
N PHE A 201 3.68 -5.92 -12.37
CA PHE A 201 4.80 -6.53 -11.69
C PHE A 201 6.14 -5.85 -12.05
N VAL A 202 6.41 -5.65 -13.36
CA VAL A 202 7.61 -4.95 -13.81
C VAL A 202 7.60 -3.48 -13.38
N PHE A 203 6.46 -2.81 -13.51
CA PHE A 203 6.31 -1.42 -13.09
C PHE A 203 6.56 -1.26 -11.58
N TYR A 204 5.99 -2.13 -10.75
CA TYR A 204 6.21 -2.09 -9.31
C TYR A 204 7.68 -2.32 -8.95
N PHE A 205 8.35 -3.29 -9.58
CA PHE A 205 9.78 -3.50 -9.36
C PHE A 205 10.60 -2.24 -9.65
N GLU A 206 10.38 -1.64 -10.81
CA GLU A 206 11.16 -0.47 -11.26
C GLU A 206 10.76 0.81 -10.51
N LYS A 207 9.48 1.07 -10.35
CA LYS A 207 8.98 2.31 -9.76
C LYS A 207 8.78 2.20 -8.26
N GLY A 208 8.03 1.22 -7.79
CA GLY A 208 7.69 1.03 -6.38
C GLY A 208 8.92 0.69 -5.55
N LEU A 209 9.54 -0.44 -5.87
CA LEU A 209 10.63 -0.99 -5.06
C LEU A 209 11.97 -0.28 -5.35
N ARG A 210 12.48 -0.38 -6.58
CA ARG A 210 13.83 0.11 -6.90
C ARG A 210 13.95 1.62 -6.83
N THR A 211 12.99 2.35 -7.38
CA THR A 211 13.04 3.81 -7.45
C THR A 211 12.59 4.45 -6.14
N ASN A 212 11.35 4.21 -5.71
CA ASN A 212 10.75 4.95 -4.61
C ASN A 212 11.34 4.55 -3.25
N LYS A 213 11.41 3.23 -2.95
CA LYS A 213 11.86 2.77 -1.62
C LYS A 213 13.37 2.85 -1.44
N ILE A 214 14.17 2.82 -2.51
CA ILE A 214 15.64 2.72 -2.42
C ILE A 214 16.34 3.89 -3.15
N GLY A 215 16.07 4.07 -4.44
CA GLY A 215 16.85 4.93 -5.31
C GLY A 215 16.73 6.41 -5.00
N ILE A 216 15.51 6.90 -4.73
CA ILE A 216 15.26 8.30 -4.36
C ILE A 216 15.89 8.63 -3.01
N PRO A 217 15.64 7.87 -1.93
CA PRO A 217 16.27 8.12 -0.64
C PRO A 217 17.81 8.10 -0.70
N ALA A 218 18.38 7.17 -1.47
CA ALA A 218 19.82 7.04 -1.64
C ALA A 218 20.46 8.11 -2.56
N GLY A 219 19.64 9.00 -3.15
CA GLY A 219 20.14 10.04 -4.06
C GLY A 219 20.53 9.51 -5.45
N ARG A 220 20.05 8.32 -5.85
CA ARG A 220 20.41 7.76 -7.17
C ARG A 220 19.85 8.58 -8.33
N PHE A 221 18.74 9.29 -8.12
CA PHE A 221 18.03 10.11 -9.11
C PHE A 221 18.12 11.61 -8.81
N SER A 222 18.97 12.02 -7.87
CA SER A 222 19.27 13.39 -7.49
C SER A 222 20.76 13.52 -7.16
N ASN A 223 21.25 14.75 -7.07
CA ASN A 223 22.68 15.00 -6.74
C ASN A 223 23.01 14.70 -5.27
N ASN A 224 21.98 14.59 -4.41
CA ASN A 224 22.14 14.33 -2.98
C ASN A 224 21.10 13.29 -2.51
N PRO A 225 21.40 12.51 -1.46
CA PRO A 225 20.41 11.69 -0.77
C PRO A 225 19.23 12.53 -0.29
N LEU A 226 18.02 11.93 -0.33
CA LEU A 226 16.75 12.51 0.13
C LEU A 226 16.19 11.63 1.26
N PRO A 227 16.76 11.74 2.49
CA PRO A 227 16.47 10.82 3.58
C PRO A 227 15.05 10.97 4.16
N ASP A 228 14.34 12.02 3.81
CA ASP A 228 12.93 12.27 4.15
C ASP A 228 11.95 11.61 3.17
N ARG A 229 12.44 11.06 2.06
CA ARG A 229 11.65 10.38 1.02
C ARG A 229 11.56 8.88 1.26
N ILE A 230 11.20 8.49 2.49
CA ILE A 230 11.09 7.10 2.93
C ILE A 230 9.72 6.85 3.57
N GLU A 231 9.29 5.59 3.54
CA GLU A 231 8.16 5.12 4.33
C GLU A 231 8.49 5.19 5.83
N ALA A 232 7.49 5.38 6.68
CA ALA A 232 7.66 5.48 8.13
C ALA A 232 8.76 6.46 8.56
N TYR A 233 8.77 7.64 7.95
CA TYR A 233 9.81 8.65 8.17
C TYR A 233 9.88 9.13 9.61
N TYR A 234 8.73 9.51 10.21
CA TYR A 234 8.70 10.06 11.56
C TYR A 234 9.04 9.01 12.61
N TYR A 235 8.53 7.79 12.46
CA TYR A 235 8.90 6.65 13.30
C TYR A 235 10.41 6.40 13.23
N SER A 236 10.98 6.31 12.04
CA SER A 236 12.40 6.02 11.84
C SER A 236 13.31 7.15 12.33
N LYS A 237 12.89 8.41 12.18
CA LYS A 237 13.61 9.59 12.64
C LYS A 237 13.70 9.67 14.16
N ASN A 238 12.65 9.28 14.87
CA ASN A 238 12.57 9.37 16.32
C ASN A 238 13.26 8.21 17.07
N SER A 239 14.10 7.46 16.39
CA SER A 239 14.95 6.40 16.96
C SER A 239 14.23 5.14 17.44
N PHE A 240 12.98 4.91 17.01
CA PHE A 240 12.25 3.68 17.30
C PHE A 240 12.75 2.47 16.45
N GLY A 241 13.73 2.68 15.59
CA GLY A 241 14.31 1.67 14.73
C GLY A 241 14.22 2.03 13.25
N ASN A 242 14.83 1.22 12.39
CA ASN A 242 14.83 1.45 10.94
C ASN A 242 13.65 0.73 10.28
N LEU A 243 12.41 1.19 10.57
CA LEU A 243 11.20 0.59 10.02
C LEU A 243 11.16 0.72 8.50
N SER A 244 11.60 1.85 7.93
CA SER A 244 11.67 2.03 6.49
C SER A 244 12.49 0.95 5.78
N LYS A 245 13.64 0.56 6.37
CA LYS A 245 14.44 -0.56 5.86
C LYS A 245 13.69 -1.90 5.96
N ILE A 246 12.99 -2.12 7.07
CA ILE A 246 12.19 -3.34 7.27
C ILE A 246 11.10 -3.41 6.21
N LEU A 247 10.35 -2.33 5.98
CA LEU A 247 9.31 -2.27 4.96
C LEU A 247 9.86 -2.54 3.55
N ALA A 248 11.01 -1.97 3.21
CA ALA A 248 11.65 -2.25 1.92
C ALA A 248 12.09 -3.73 1.77
N LEU A 249 12.50 -4.37 2.86
CA LEU A 249 12.83 -5.81 2.86
C LEU A 249 11.58 -6.68 2.75
N GLU A 250 10.48 -6.33 3.43
CA GLU A 250 9.19 -7.01 3.28
C GLU A 250 8.65 -6.87 1.85
N ALA A 251 8.72 -5.67 1.26
CA ALA A 251 8.34 -5.43 -0.12
C ALA A 251 9.15 -6.29 -1.10
N ARG A 252 10.47 -6.40 -0.90
CA ARG A 252 11.33 -7.28 -1.69
C ARG A 252 10.93 -8.75 -1.53
N LYS A 253 10.67 -9.18 -0.29
CA LYS A 253 10.24 -10.54 0.00
C LYS A 253 8.92 -10.85 -0.69
N GLY A 254 7.90 -10.01 -0.50
CA GLY A 254 6.58 -10.18 -1.14
C GLY A 254 6.66 -10.22 -2.67
N PHE A 255 7.56 -9.42 -3.26
CA PHE A 255 7.83 -9.42 -4.69
C PHE A 255 8.49 -10.73 -5.16
N GLU A 256 9.50 -11.23 -4.42
CA GLU A 256 10.19 -12.48 -4.72
C GLU A 256 9.24 -13.69 -4.65
N GLU A 257 8.42 -13.77 -3.61
CA GLU A 257 7.39 -14.80 -3.47
C GLU A 257 6.39 -14.77 -4.62
N LEU A 258 5.92 -13.58 -5.00
CA LEU A 258 5.06 -13.40 -6.16
C LEU A 258 5.72 -13.90 -7.45
N PHE A 259 7.00 -13.57 -7.69
CA PHE A 259 7.75 -14.04 -8.84
C PHE A 259 7.87 -15.55 -8.89
N LEU A 260 8.04 -16.20 -7.73
CA LEU A 260 8.13 -17.65 -7.61
C LEU A 260 6.77 -18.35 -7.66
N GLY A 261 5.66 -17.61 -7.68
CA GLY A 261 4.30 -18.15 -7.63
C GLY A 261 3.98 -18.82 -6.29
N GLN A 262 4.57 -18.32 -5.18
CA GLN A 262 4.45 -18.88 -3.84
C GLN A 262 3.95 -17.83 -2.86
N ASP A 263 3.27 -18.29 -1.81
CA ASP A 263 2.98 -17.52 -0.60
C ASP A 263 3.54 -18.28 0.61
N SER A 264 4.20 -17.58 1.55
CA SER A 264 4.91 -18.18 2.68
C SER A 264 4.08 -18.21 3.96
#